data_97d2b3f849b9be24af5ac14ef6e8ea9a
#
_entry.id   97d2b3f849b9be24af5ac14ef6e8ea9a
#
_cell.length_a   1.000
_cell.length_b   1.000
_cell.length_c   1.000
_cell.angle_alpha   90.00
_cell.angle_beta   90.00
_cell.angle_gamma   90.00
#
_symmetry.space_group_name_H-M   'P 1'
#
loop_
_entity.id
_entity.type
_entity.pdbx_description
1 polymer ?
#
loop_
_entity_poly.entity_id
_entity_poly.type
_entity_poly.pdbx_seq_one_letter_code
_entity_poly.pdbx_strand_id
1 'polypeptide(L)'
;MKKGGAIVNGNNYFPPQKEGRLYLSEGGTETELMYKYGFDLPQFALFPLLNNPDAVLKMGEMFRSYLEVAAKHKVSALIGGLDYRASPDWGELLGYSPEGLAEANLQSIEFIREIANEYASEIPGILVQGLVGPRGDAYERNENITENEAEDYHSVQLETLKKADVDLALAITFNNIPESVGVAHAAAKIGVPLGISLSLDSSSKLNSGPSLVEAITAIDKETDQSPEFYMINCSHPFEYEPAIEPDDWINRVRGVRPNASKMEKLALCKLGHLEEGDPVELGELCGNLARRYPHMDIWGGCCGTWNSHLDEIAKNVIVP
;
A
#
# COMPACT_ATOMS: atom_id res chain seq x y z
N MET A 1 -33.45 14.32 10.54
CA MET A 1 -33.42 13.17 9.62
C MET A 1 -32.00 13.04 9.15
N LYS A 2 -31.20 12.09 9.68
CA LYS A 2 -29.90 11.74 9.13
C LYS A 2 -30.18 11.10 7.75
N LYS A 3 -29.71 11.71 6.66
CA LYS A 3 -29.66 11.06 5.35
C LYS A 3 -28.81 9.82 5.54
N GLY A 4 -29.37 8.65 5.25
CA GLY A 4 -28.60 7.41 5.27
C GLY A 4 -27.47 7.54 4.25
N GLY A 5 -26.26 7.81 4.71
CA GLY A 5 -25.05 7.76 3.91
C GLY A 5 -24.82 6.33 3.43
N ALA A 6 -24.23 6.16 2.27
CA ALA A 6 -23.79 4.86 1.82
C ALA A 6 -22.79 4.31 2.86
N ILE A 7 -22.98 3.07 3.28
CA ILE A 7 -22.07 2.39 4.20
C ILE A 7 -20.91 1.87 3.34
N VAL A 8 -19.68 2.10 3.77
CA VAL A 8 -18.49 1.52 3.14
C VAL A 8 -18.40 0.05 3.58
N ASN A 9 -18.94 -0.83 2.77
CA ASN A 9 -18.85 -2.27 2.95
C ASN A 9 -17.90 -2.84 1.91
N GLY A 10 -16.92 -3.62 2.36
CA GLY A 10 -16.13 -4.45 1.47
C GLY A 10 -17.00 -5.57 0.88
N ASN A 11 -16.60 -6.08 -0.26
CA ASN A 11 -17.33 -7.15 -0.96
C ASN A 11 -16.38 -8.11 -1.68
N ASN A 12 -15.09 -8.10 -1.33
CA ASN A 12 -14.06 -8.88 -2.00
C ASN A 12 -14.06 -8.67 -3.53
N TYR A 13 -14.20 -7.42 -3.95
CA TYR A 13 -14.25 -7.05 -5.35
C TYR A 13 -13.53 -5.72 -5.58
N PHE A 14 -12.57 -5.73 -6.50
CA PHE A 14 -11.90 -4.51 -6.95
C PHE A 14 -12.47 -4.09 -8.31
N PRO A 15 -12.97 -2.86 -8.46
CA PRO A 15 -13.62 -2.44 -9.70
C PRO A 15 -12.61 -2.24 -10.83
N PRO A 16 -12.99 -2.55 -12.09
CA PRO A 16 -12.14 -2.30 -13.24
C PRO A 16 -11.85 -0.79 -13.39
N GLN A 17 -10.77 -0.50 -14.11
CA GLN A 17 -10.44 0.89 -14.46
C GLN A 17 -11.62 1.57 -15.15
N LYS A 18 -11.79 2.84 -14.80
CA LYS A 18 -12.82 3.69 -15.42
C LYS A 18 -12.22 5.06 -15.67
N GLU A 19 -12.36 5.55 -16.90
CA GLU A 19 -11.92 6.89 -17.29
C GLU A 19 -12.42 7.96 -16.31
N GLY A 20 -11.53 8.85 -15.90
CA GLY A 20 -11.80 9.93 -14.96
C GLY A 20 -11.95 9.51 -13.50
N ARG A 21 -11.83 8.21 -13.16
CA ARG A 21 -11.77 7.75 -11.77
C ARG A 21 -10.31 7.66 -11.31
N LEU A 22 -9.99 8.43 -10.29
CA LEU A 22 -8.70 8.35 -9.60
C LEU A 22 -8.92 7.91 -8.17
N TYR A 23 -7.97 7.14 -7.64
CA TYR A 23 -7.91 6.74 -6.24
C TYR A 23 -6.72 7.42 -5.58
N LEU A 24 -6.97 8.03 -4.43
CA LEU A 24 -5.93 8.49 -3.53
C LEU A 24 -5.80 7.48 -2.37
N SER A 25 -4.59 7.00 -2.14
CA SER A 25 -4.27 6.12 -1.03
C SER A 25 -3.62 6.91 0.12
N GLU A 26 -3.31 6.23 1.22
CA GLU A 26 -2.65 6.81 2.39
C GLU A 26 -1.21 7.25 2.11
N GLY A 27 -0.65 8.03 3.05
CA GLY A 27 0.77 8.38 3.13
C GLY A 27 1.61 7.32 3.85
N GLY A 28 2.75 7.72 4.39
CA GLY A 28 3.66 6.88 5.17
C GLY A 28 3.23 6.76 6.62
N THR A 29 2.22 5.96 6.89
CA THR A 29 1.53 5.82 8.18
C THR A 29 2.49 5.52 9.33
N GLU A 30 3.39 4.54 9.17
CA GLU A 30 4.36 4.16 10.18
C GLU A 30 5.32 5.30 10.48
N THR A 31 5.86 5.93 9.45
CA THR A 31 6.83 7.03 9.61
C THR A 31 6.19 8.28 10.21
N GLU A 32 4.93 8.56 9.88
CA GLU A 32 4.20 9.68 10.49
C GLU A 32 3.96 9.43 11.99
N LEU A 33 3.55 8.24 12.39
CA LEU A 33 3.35 7.90 13.80
C LEU A 33 4.65 7.91 14.60
N MET A 34 5.72 7.36 14.04
CA MET A 34 7.03 7.33 14.71
C MET A 34 7.62 8.73 14.89
N TYR A 35 7.73 9.47 13.80
CA TYR A 35 8.55 10.68 13.79
C TYR A 35 7.78 11.96 14.09
N LYS A 36 6.50 12.04 13.71
CA LYS A 36 5.67 13.21 13.96
C LYS A 36 4.93 13.13 15.29
N TYR A 37 4.46 11.94 15.67
CA TYR A 37 3.70 11.74 16.90
C TYR A 37 4.50 11.05 18.03
N GLY A 38 5.68 10.51 17.74
CA GLY A 38 6.62 9.98 18.73
C GLY A 38 6.24 8.62 19.31
N PHE A 39 5.43 7.84 18.60
CA PHE A 39 5.11 6.47 19.02
C PHE A 39 6.23 5.51 18.64
N ASP A 40 6.52 4.58 19.56
CA ASP A 40 7.38 3.44 19.27
C ASP A 40 6.57 2.35 18.53
N LEU A 41 7.11 1.85 17.43
CA LEU A 41 6.53 0.78 16.62
C LEU A 41 7.40 -0.48 16.69
N PRO A 42 7.14 -1.39 17.64
CA PRO A 42 7.90 -2.63 17.71
C PRO A 42 7.83 -3.39 16.37
N GLN A 43 8.98 -3.77 15.83
CA GLN A 43 9.11 -4.43 14.53
C GLN A 43 8.46 -3.64 13.36
N PHE A 44 8.34 -2.31 13.50
CA PHE A 44 7.68 -1.46 12.50
C PHE A 44 6.21 -1.85 12.26
N ALA A 45 5.53 -2.38 13.27
CA ALA A 45 4.15 -2.85 13.20
C ALA A 45 3.17 -1.82 13.81
N LEU A 46 2.09 -1.51 13.08
CA LEU A 46 1.03 -0.60 13.53
C LEU A 46 -0.06 -1.29 14.35
N PHE A 47 -0.43 -2.53 13.99
CA PHE A 47 -1.57 -3.21 14.61
C PHE A 47 -1.48 -3.36 16.15
N PRO A 48 -0.30 -3.48 16.78
CA PRO A 48 -0.22 -3.51 18.25
C PRO A 48 -0.68 -2.21 18.90
N LEU A 49 -0.60 -1.08 18.18
CA LEU A 49 -1.02 0.22 18.68
C LEU A 49 -2.55 0.35 18.84
N LEU A 50 -3.33 -0.56 18.27
CA LEU A 50 -4.78 -0.65 18.53
C LEU A 50 -5.11 -0.89 20.03
N ASN A 51 -4.15 -1.41 20.80
CA ASN A 51 -4.26 -1.56 22.25
C ASN A 51 -3.87 -0.30 23.05
N ASN A 52 -3.46 0.78 22.38
CA ASN A 52 -3.07 2.04 23.01
C ASN A 52 -4.06 3.14 22.65
N PRO A 53 -4.90 3.63 23.59
CA PRO A 53 -5.94 4.63 23.31
C PRO A 53 -5.39 5.94 22.71
N ASP A 54 -4.22 6.40 23.15
CA ASP A 54 -3.61 7.63 22.62
C ASP A 54 -3.13 7.43 21.18
N ALA A 55 -2.58 6.27 20.87
CA ALA A 55 -2.20 5.91 19.49
C ALA A 55 -3.43 5.76 18.59
N VAL A 56 -4.49 5.10 19.06
CA VAL A 56 -5.78 4.98 18.34
C VAL A 56 -6.34 6.35 17.97
N LEU A 57 -6.31 7.30 18.92
CA LEU A 57 -6.73 8.68 18.65
C LEU A 57 -5.89 9.32 17.54
N LYS A 58 -4.57 9.21 17.62
CA LYS A 58 -3.65 9.81 16.63
C LYS A 58 -3.71 9.13 15.27
N MET A 59 -3.83 7.80 15.23
CA MET A 59 -4.10 7.08 13.97
C MET A 59 -5.41 7.54 13.33
N GLY A 60 -6.47 7.71 14.13
CA GLY A 60 -7.73 8.24 13.65
C GLY A 60 -7.62 9.65 13.06
N GLU A 61 -6.92 10.57 13.73
CA GLU A 61 -6.65 11.92 13.21
C GLU A 61 -5.86 11.86 11.88
N MET A 62 -4.85 11.01 11.81
CA MET A 62 -4.01 10.82 10.64
C MET A 62 -4.81 10.32 9.44
N PHE A 63 -5.56 9.24 9.58
CA PHE A 63 -6.37 8.69 8.48
C PHE A 63 -7.47 9.64 8.03
N ARG A 64 -8.12 10.39 8.95
CA ARG A 64 -9.07 11.46 8.58
C ARG A 64 -8.38 12.50 7.72
N SER A 65 -7.15 12.92 8.07
CA SER A 65 -6.42 13.92 7.29
C SER A 65 -6.14 13.46 5.85
N TYR A 66 -5.94 12.17 5.61
CA TYR A 66 -5.80 11.62 4.26
C TYR A 66 -7.14 11.62 3.49
N LEU A 67 -8.22 11.21 4.15
CA LEU A 67 -9.56 11.23 3.54
C LEU A 67 -10.07 12.65 3.27
N GLU A 68 -9.71 13.62 4.11
CA GLU A 68 -9.98 15.05 3.87
C GLU A 68 -9.36 15.54 2.56
N VAL A 69 -8.15 15.06 2.22
CA VAL A 69 -7.51 15.39 0.94
C VAL A 69 -8.31 14.78 -0.22
N ALA A 70 -8.73 13.51 -0.12
CA ALA A 70 -9.55 12.87 -1.14
C ALA A 70 -10.89 13.59 -1.33
N ALA A 71 -11.56 13.98 -0.25
CA ALA A 71 -12.81 14.76 -0.26
C ALA A 71 -12.61 16.14 -0.88
N LYS A 72 -11.55 16.87 -0.51
CA LYS A 72 -11.18 18.18 -1.05
C LYS A 72 -11.04 18.15 -2.58
N HIS A 73 -10.35 17.13 -3.09
CA HIS A 73 -10.08 16.98 -4.52
C HIS A 73 -11.18 16.20 -5.27
N LYS A 74 -12.19 15.69 -4.56
CA LYS A 74 -13.32 14.91 -5.13
C LYS A 74 -12.84 13.67 -5.89
N VAL A 75 -11.78 13.03 -5.43
CA VAL A 75 -11.28 11.76 -5.94
C VAL A 75 -11.73 10.61 -5.05
N SER A 76 -11.75 9.39 -5.59
CA SER A 76 -12.02 8.20 -4.77
C SER A 76 -10.85 7.91 -3.82
N ALA A 77 -11.09 7.16 -2.77
CA ALA A 77 -10.06 6.70 -1.84
C ALA A 77 -9.86 5.19 -1.93
N LEU A 78 -8.61 4.74 -1.83
CA LEU A 78 -8.21 3.35 -1.62
C LEU A 78 -7.36 3.34 -0.34
N ILE A 79 -8.00 3.09 0.81
CA ILE A 79 -7.39 3.30 2.12
C ILE A 79 -7.01 1.97 2.77
N GLY A 80 -5.77 1.86 3.26
CA GLY A 80 -5.20 0.64 3.81
C GLY A 80 -5.34 0.51 5.32
N GLY A 81 -5.27 -0.74 5.77
CA GLY A 81 -5.27 -1.11 7.17
C GLY A 81 -3.92 -0.91 7.86
N LEU A 82 -3.84 -1.39 9.11
CA LEU A 82 -2.65 -1.31 9.95
C LEU A 82 -1.87 -2.63 9.93
N ASP A 83 -2.13 -3.47 8.95
CA ASP A 83 -1.85 -4.91 8.92
C ASP A 83 -0.60 -5.31 8.10
N TYR A 84 0.20 -4.32 7.65
CA TYR A 84 1.42 -4.54 6.88
C TYR A 84 2.37 -5.59 7.50
N ARG A 85 2.56 -5.59 8.81
CA ARG A 85 3.35 -6.56 9.57
C ARG A 85 2.51 -7.58 10.34
N ALA A 86 1.21 -7.71 10.04
CA ALA A 86 0.33 -8.63 10.76
C ALA A 86 0.30 -10.03 10.11
N SER A 87 1.48 -10.57 9.78
CA SER A 87 1.71 -11.91 9.23
C SER A 87 2.37 -12.85 10.27
N PRO A 88 2.38 -14.17 10.04
CA PRO A 88 2.73 -15.16 11.08
C PRO A 88 4.04 -14.91 11.83
N ASP A 89 5.17 -14.76 11.11
CA ASP A 89 6.49 -14.61 11.72
C ASP A 89 6.58 -13.33 12.56
N TRP A 90 5.99 -12.23 12.09
CA TRP A 90 5.93 -10.97 12.84
C TRP A 90 4.98 -11.02 14.03
N GLY A 91 3.85 -11.72 13.90
CA GLY A 91 2.91 -11.95 14.99
C GLY A 91 3.55 -12.74 16.11
N GLU A 92 4.26 -13.84 15.79
CA GLU A 92 4.99 -14.64 16.76
C GLU A 92 6.07 -13.80 17.49
N LEU A 93 6.87 -13.04 16.74
CA LEU A 93 7.90 -12.16 17.28
C LEU A 93 7.33 -11.09 18.23
N LEU A 94 6.12 -10.63 17.97
CA LEU A 94 5.40 -9.65 18.78
C LEU A 94 4.57 -10.30 19.90
N GLY A 95 4.61 -11.63 20.05
CA GLY A 95 3.97 -12.38 21.13
C GLY A 95 2.46 -12.66 20.92
N TYR A 96 1.97 -12.58 19.69
CA TYR A 96 0.60 -12.93 19.35
C TYR A 96 0.45 -14.43 19.09
N SER A 97 -0.66 -15.01 19.57
CA SER A 97 -1.08 -16.33 19.09
C SER A 97 -1.65 -16.21 17.67
N PRO A 98 -1.76 -17.32 16.91
CA PRO A 98 -2.41 -17.28 15.60
C PRO A 98 -3.83 -16.68 15.62
N GLU A 99 -4.63 -17.00 16.64
CA GLU A 99 -5.98 -16.45 16.82
C GLU A 99 -5.95 -14.96 17.17
N GLY A 100 -5.01 -14.56 18.05
CA GLY A 100 -4.83 -13.14 18.42
C GLY A 100 -4.34 -12.30 17.24
N LEU A 101 -3.49 -12.87 16.38
CA LEU A 101 -3.05 -12.20 15.15
C LEU A 101 -4.18 -12.05 14.13
N ALA A 102 -5.01 -13.08 13.96
CA ALA A 102 -6.20 -13.01 13.11
C ALA A 102 -7.17 -11.93 13.60
N GLU A 103 -7.42 -11.87 14.91
CA GLU A 103 -8.25 -10.84 15.51
C GLU A 103 -7.67 -9.43 15.29
N ALA A 104 -6.35 -9.26 15.42
CA ALA A 104 -5.68 -7.97 15.17
C ALA A 104 -5.82 -7.52 13.70
N ASN A 105 -5.74 -8.44 12.73
CA ASN A 105 -6.02 -8.14 11.32
C ASN A 105 -7.49 -7.69 11.12
N LEU A 106 -8.47 -8.38 11.74
CA LEU A 106 -9.88 -7.99 11.65
C LEU A 106 -10.11 -6.60 12.26
N GLN A 107 -9.55 -6.32 13.44
CA GLN A 107 -9.65 -5.02 14.11
C GLN A 107 -8.98 -3.91 13.31
N SER A 108 -7.87 -4.19 12.63
CA SER A 108 -7.20 -3.26 11.71
C SER A 108 -8.13 -2.79 10.59
N ILE A 109 -8.79 -3.72 9.93
CA ILE A 109 -9.71 -3.40 8.84
C ILE A 109 -10.97 -2.68 9.35
N GLU A 110 -11.52 -3.11 10.49
CA GLU A 110 -12.69 -2.46 11.08
C GLU A 110 -12.40 -1.01 11.48
N PHE A 111 -11.24 -0.76 12.10
CA PHE A 111 -10.79 0.59 12.46
C PHE A 111 -10.77 1.53 11.22
N ILE A 112 -10.21 1.08 10.11
CA ILE A 112 -10.18 1.86 8.86
C ILE A 112 -11.58 2.05 8.30
N ARG A 113 -12.42 1.02 8.34
CA ARG A 113 -13.80 1.06 7.82
C ARG A 113 -14.68 2.04 8.61
N GLU A 114 -14.53 2.10 9.94
CA GLU A 114 -15.23 3.07 10.77
C GLU A 114 -14.89 4.51 10.36
N ILE A 115 -13.61 4.81 10.15
CA ILE A 115 -13.17 6.15 9.72
C ILE A 115 -13.65 6.42 8.28
N ALA A 116 -13.53 5.46 7.38
CA ALA A 116 -14.00 5.59 5.99
C ALA A 116 -15.50 5.93 5.91
N ASN A 117 -16.32 5.33 6.78
CA ASN A 117 -17.75 5.61 6.85
C ASN A 117 -18.10 7.06 7.19
N GLU A 118 -17.23 7.77 7.92
CA GLU A 118 -17.42 9.19 8.23
C GLU A 118 -17.46 10.04 6.92
N TYR A 119 -16.74 9.61 5.87
CA TYR A 119 -16.56 10.31 4.60
C TYR A 119 -17.41 9.74 3.44
N ALA A 120 -18.24 8.75 3.68
CA ALA A 120 -19.01 8.06 2.64
C ALA A 120 -19.94 8.95 1.81
N SER A 121 -20.31 10.14 2.33
CA SER A 121 -21.12 11.13 1.60
C SER A 121 -20.29 12.22 0.90
N GLU A 122 -19.00 12.31 1.16
CA GLU A 122 -18.11 13.38 0.69
C GLU A 122 -17.19 12.92 -0.42
N ILE A 123 -16.77 11.64 -0.37
CA ILE A 123 -15.85 11.01 -1.32
C ILE A 123 -16.66 10.19 -2.34
N PRO A 124 -16.36 10.27 -3.65
CA PRO A 124 -17.12 9.59 -4.71
C PRO A 124 -17.19 8.07 -4.58
N GLY A 125 -16.17 7.46 -3.96
CA GLY A 125 -16.10 6.03 -3.65
C GLY A 125 -14.92 5.76 -2.74
N ILE A 126 -15.12 4.93 -1.73
CA ILE A 126 -14.05 4.52 -0.80
C ILE A 126 -13.96 3.00 -0.84
N LEU A 127 -12.76 2.51 -1.11
CA LEU A 127 -12.39 1.11 -1.04
C LEU A 127 -11.44 0.90 0.14
N VAL A 128 -11.65 -0.19 0.86
CA VAL A 128 -10.80 -0.59 1.99
C VAL A 128 -9.90 -1.73 1.55
N GLN A 129 -8.59 -1.54 1.69
CA GLN A 129 -7.59 -2.55 1.36
C GLN A 129 -6.93 -3.11 2.63
N GLY A 130 -6.58 -4.41 2.59
CA GLY A 130 -5.66 -5.01 3.54
C GLY A 130 -4.24 -4.96 3.00
N LEU A 131 -3.26 -4.62 3.85
CA LEU A 131 -1.86 -4.53 3.45
C LEU A 131 -1.11 -5.80 3.85
N VAL A 132 -0.43 -6.40 2.89
CA VAL A 132 0.37 -7.61 3.09
C VAL A 132 1.84 -7.26 2.83
N GLY A 133 2.66 -7.29 3.88
CA GLY A 133 4.10 -7.10 3.74
C GLY A 133 4.82 -8.38 3.32
N PRO A 134 6.05 -8.28 2.80
CA PRO A 134 6.86 -9.45 2.49
C PRO A 134 7.26 -10.21 3.76
N ARG A 135 7.56 -11.49 3.61
CA ARG A 135 8.17 -12.28 4.67
C ARG A 135 9.58 -11.78 4.94
N GLY A 136 9.89 -11.44 6.17
CA GLY A 136 11.17 -10.86 6.54
C GLY A 136 11.25 -9.33 6.29
N ASP A 137 12.45 -8.83 6.11
CA ASP A 137 12.68 -7.39 5.86
C ASP A 137 12.50 -7.03 4.40
N ALA A 138 11.77 -5.94 4.13
CA ALA A 138 11.49 -5.47 2.78
C ALA A 138 12.74 -4.96 2.02
N TYR A 139 13.80 -4.61 2.73
CA TYR A 139 15.05 -4.08 2.17
C TYR A 139 16.20 -5.09 2.17
N GLU A 140 15.99 -6.25 2.79
CA GLU A 140 16.93 -7.38 2.71
C GLU A 140 16.57 -8.30 1.55
N ARG A 141 17.59 -8.98 1.00
CA ARG A 141 17.34 -9.99 -0.03
C ARG A 141 16.81 -11.26 0.63
N ASN A 142 15.58 -11.62 0.30
CA ASN A 142 15.03 -12.93 0.61
C ASN A 142 15.19 -13.86 -0.60
N GLU A 143 16.41 -14.33 -0.86
CA GLU A 143 16.71 -15.16 -2.03
C GLU A 143 16.31 -16.63 -1.83
N ASN A 144 15.89 -17.02 -0.64
CA ASN A 144 15.67 -18.43 -0.28
C ASN A 144 14.19 -18.82 -0.20
N ILE A 145 13.26 -17.89 -0.32
CA ILE A 145 11.84 -18.20 -0.28
C ILE A 145 11.41 -18.82 -1.62
N THR A 146 10.76 -19.96 -1.56
CA THR A 146 10.13 -20.60 -2.71
C THR A 146 8.69 -20.10 -2.90
N GLU A 147 8.14 -20.27 -4.11
CA GLU A 147 6.75 -19.92 -4.41
C GLU A 147 5.76 -20.65 -3.49
N ASN A 148 5.99 -21.95 -3.23
CA ASN A 148 5.13 -22.75 -2.35
C ASN A 148 5.21 -22.28 -0.89
N GLU A 149 6.40 -21.98 -0.38
CA GLU A 149 6.55 -21.42 0.98
C GLU A 149 5.88 -20.06 1.10
N ALA A 150 5.95 -19.22 0.07
CA ALA A 150 5.28 -17.94 0.03
C ALA A 150 3.75 -18.08 -0.05
N GLU A 151 3.24 -19.03 -0.87
CA GLU A 151 1.80 -19.35 -0.92
C GLU A 151 1.28 -19.77 0.46
N ASP A 152 1.94 -20.73 1.11
CA ASP A 152 1.55 -21.20 2.43
C ASP A 152 1.60 -20.09 3.48
N TYR A 153 2.67 -19.29 3.49
CA TYR A 153 2.88 -18.21 4.45
C TYR A 153 1.82 -17.11 4.33
N HIS A 154 1.61 -16.59 3.13
CA HIS A 154 0.68 -15.49 2.90
C HIS A 154 -0.79 -15.90 2.95
N SER A 155 -1.11 -17.17 2.74
CA SER A 155 -2.47 -17.71 2.88
C SER A 155 -3.09 -17.39 4.24
N VAL A 156 -2.31 -17.42 5.31
CA VAL A 156 -2.79 -17.19 6.69
C VAL A 156 -3.40 -15.80 6.84
N GLN A 157 -2.69 -14.77 6.39
CA GLN A 157 -3.19 -13.39 6.47
C GLN A 157 -4.30 -13.14 5.45
N LEU A 158 -4.15 -13.62 4.20
CA LEU A 158 -5.13 -13.45 3.14
C LEU A 158 -6.49 -14.09 3.47
N GLU A 159 -6.53 -15.25 4.14
CA GLU A 159 -7.77 -15.84 4.63
C GLU A 159 -8.49 -14.95 5.64
N THR A 160 -7.74 -14.26 6.49
CA THR A 160 -8.30 -13.32 7.46
C THR A 160 -8.81 -12.05 6.77
N LEU A 161 -8.05 -11.50 5.82
CA LEU A 161 -8.48 -10.36 5.01
C LEU A 161 -9.74 -10.66 4.19
N LYS A 162 -9.84 -11.90 3.66
CA LYS A 162 -11.06 -12.37 2.99
C LYS A 162 -12.26 -12.35 3.93
N LYS A 163 -12.09 -12.80 5.18
CA LYS A 163 -13.17 -12.77 6.20
C LYS A 163 -13.52 -11.34 6.62
N ALA A 164 -12.56 -10.42 6.57
CA ALA A 164 -12.77 -8.99 6.84
C ALA A 164 -13.48 -8.27 5.68
N ASP A 165 -13.80 -8.95 4.59
CA ASP A 165 -14.45 -8.38 3.40
C ASP A 165 -13.70 -7.16 2.83
N VAL A 166 -12.36 -7.22 2.74
CA VAL A 166 -11.59 -6.16 2.07
C VAL A 166 -11.95 -6.09 0.59
N ASP A 167 -11.91 -4.90 0.00
CA ASP A 167 -12.13 -4.73 -1.44
C ASP A 167 -10.91 -5.20 -2.24
N LEU A 168 -9.72 -5.15 -1.63
CA LEU A 168 -8.45 -5.53 -2.21
C LEU A 168 -7.47 -5.97 -1.11
N ALA A 169 -6.68 -7.00 -1.35
CA ALA A 169 -5.41 -7.20 -0.66
C ALA A 169 -4.30 -6.55 -1.50
N LEU A 170 -3.44 -5.73 -0.89
CA LEU A 170 -2.29 -5.13 -1.55
C LEU A 170 -1.01 -5.73 -0.95
N ALA A 171 -0.33 -6.59 -1.72
CA ALA A 171 1.00 -7.06 -1.40
C ALA A 171 1.99 -5.92 -1.68
N ILE A 172 2.45 -5.26 -0.61
CA ILE A 172 3.19 -3.99 -0.71
C ILE A 172 4.65 -4.15 -0.30
N THR A 173 5.55 -3.48 -1.02
CA THR A 173 7.01 -3.49 -0.81
C THR A 173 7.63 -4.87 -1.10
N PHE A 174 7.05 -5.61 -2.04
CA PHE A 174 7.63 -6.87 -2.51
C PHE A 174 8.86 -6.58 -3.38
N ASN A 175 9.88 -7.42 -3.27
CA ASN A 175 11.19 -7.18 -3.88
C ASN A 175 11.79 -8.41 -4.58
N ASN A 176 11.04 -9.50 -4.70
CA ASN A 176 11.46 -10.72 -5.39
C ASN A 176 10.30 -11.42 -6.11
N ILE A 177 10.61 -12.16 -7.17
CA ILE A 177 9.62 -12.82 -8.03
C ILE A 177 8.97 -14.02 -7.31
N PRO A 178 9.71 -14.97 -6.70
CA PRO A 178 9.09 -16.15 -6.11
C PRO A 178 8.04 -15.83 -5.05
N GLU A 179 8.30 -14.87 -4.20
CA GLU A 179 7.34 -14.46 -3.17
C GLU A 179 6.11 -13.78 -3.77
N SER A 180 6.32 -12.96 -4.81
CA SER A 180 5.22 -12.32 -5.55
C SER A 180 4.32 -13.34 -6.27
N VAL A 181 4.89 -14.40 -6.81
CA VAL A 181 4.14 -15.53 -7.41
C VAL A 181 3.36 -16.27 -6.32
N GLY A 182 4.00 -16.61 -5.20
CA GLY A 182 3.35 -17.35 -4.12
C GLY A 182 2.16 -16.60 -3.51
N VAL A 183 2.29 -15.29 -3.23
CA VAL A 183 1.16 -14.49 -2.71
C VAL A 183 0.03 -14.38 -3.73
N ALA A 184 0.34 -14.33 -5.04
CA ALA A 184 -0.67 -14.31 -6.09
C ALA A 184 -1.43 -15.64 -6.18
N HIS A 185 -0.74 -16.78 -6.09
CA HIS A 185 -1.38 -18.10 -6.01
C HIS A 185 -2.29 -18.23 -4.78
N ALA A 186 -1.81 -17.79 -3.60
CA ALA A 186 -2.61 -17.77 -2.38
C ALA A 186 -3.88 -16.95 -2.54
N ALA A 187 -3.77 -15.72 -3.05
CA ALA A 187 -4.91 -14.83 -3.25
C ALA A 187 -5.93 -15.39 -4.25
N ALA A 188 -5.48 -15.94 -5.37
CA ALA A 188 -6.34 -16.57 -6.38
C ALA A 188 -7.10 -17.79 -5.80
N LYS A 189 -6.42 -18.64 -5.04
CA LYS A 189 -6.99 -19.82 -4.38
C LYS A 189 -8.05 -19.46 -3.33
N ILE A 190 -7.80 -18.41 -2.55
CA ILE A 190 -8.70 -17.90 -1.52
C ILE A 190 -9.85 -17.09 -2.14
N GLY A 191 -9.65 -16.51 -3.30
CA GLY A 191 -10.61 -15.66 -4.00
C GLY A 191 -10.71 -14.26 -3.38
N VAL A 192 -9.57 -13.63 -3.05
CA VAL A 192 -9.48 -12.22 -2.69
C VAL A 192 -8.76 -11.47 -3.81
N PRO A 193 -9.28 -10.31 -4.28
CA PRO A 193 -8.58 -9.51 -5.28
C PRO A 193 -7.20 -9.07 -4.75
N LEU A 194 -6.17 -9.17 -5.59
CA LEU A 194 -4.79 -8.85 -5.21
C LEU A 194 -4.18 -7.80 -6.13
N GLY A 195 -3.66 -6.73 -5.57
CA GLY A 195 -2.66 -5.86 -6.18
C GLY A 195 -1.25 -6.22 -5.68
N ILE A 196 -0.23 -6.07 -6.52
CA ILE A 196 1.17 -6.24 -6.11
C ILE A 196 1.92 -4.93 -6.31
N SER A 197 2.54 -4.43 -5.24
CA SER A 197 3.36 -3.23 -5.28
C SER A 197 4.82 -3.59 -5.04
N LEU A 198 5.64 -3.33 -6.07
CA LEU A 198 7.06 -3.68 -6.10
C LEU A 198 7.91 -2.50 -5.62
N SER A 199 8.98 -2.79 -4.90
CA SER A 199 9.95 -1.80 -4.45
C SER A 199 11.24 -1.92 -5.23
N LEU A 200 11.71 -0.77 -5.76
CA LEU A 200 12.95 -0.69 -6.54
C LEU A 200 14.04 -0.02 -5.71
N ASP A 201 15.28 -0.40 -5.92
CA ASP A 201 16.46 0.24 -5.35
C ASP A 201 17.01 1.38 -6.22
N SER A 202 18.12 1.96 -5.81
CA SER A 202 18.80 3.05 -6.55
C SER A 202 19.35 2.64 -7.93
N SER A 203 19.37 1.35 -8.26
CA SER A 203 19.70 0.84 -9.60
C SER A 203 18.47 0.68 -10.50
N SER A 204 17.29 1.12 -10.04
CA SER A 204 16.00 0.98 -10.72
C SER A 204 15.58 -0.49 -10.94
N LYS A 205 15.99 -1.37 -10.03
CA LYS A 205 15.71 -2.80 -10.06
C LYS A 205 15.11 -3.27 -8.74
N LEU A 206 14.47 -4.43 -8.75
CA LEU A 206 14.14 -5.12 -7.50
C LEU A 206 15.44 -5.46 -6.76
N ASN A 207 15.39 -5.43 -5.43
CA ASN A 207 16.57 -5.75 -4.61
C ASN A 207 17.12 -7.16 -4.87
N SER A 208 16.31 -8.08 -5.37
CA SER A 208 16.71 -9.41 -5.84
C SER A 208 17.42 -9.42 -7.21
N GLY A 209 17.46 -8.28 -7.93
CA GLY A 209 18.21 -8.08 -9.17
C GLY A 209 17.41 -7.91 -10.45
N PRO A 210 16.22 -8.49 -10.66
CA PRO A 210 15.41 -8.30 -11.86
C PRO A 210 14.99 -6.84 -12.07
N SER A 211 14.82 -6.45 -13.32
CA SER A 211 14.15 -5.20 -13.68
C SER A 211 12.64 -5.30 -13.43
N LEU A 212 11.95 -4.16 -13.42
CA LEU A 212 10.50 -4.11 -13.22
C LEU A 212 9.74 -4.90 -14.29
N VAL A 213 10.13 -4.75 -15.55
CA VAL A 213 9.50 -5.48 -16.67
C VAL A 213 9.73 -6.98 -16.58
N GLU A 214 10.94 -7.42 -16.21
CA GLU A 214 11.24 -8.85 -16.00
C GLU A 214 10.37 -9.42 -14.87
N ALA A 215 10.22 -8.69 -13.76
CA ALA A 215 9.43 -9.13 -12.63
C ALA A 215 7.94 -9.25 -12.98
N ILE A 216 7.33 -8.20 -13.55
CA ILE A 216 5.91 -8.19 -13.91
C ILE A 216 5.61 -9.29 -14.93
N THR A 217 6.45 -9.41 -15.98
CA THR A 217 6.28 -10.42 -17.02
C THR A 217 6.37 -11.85 -16.46
N ALA A 218 7.33 -12.09 -15.56
CA ALA A 218 7.49 -13.41 -14.95
C ALA A 218 6.31 -13.75 -14.02
N ILE A 219 5.88 -12.81 -13.17
CA ILE A 219 4.75 -13.02 -12.25
C ILE A 219 3.47 -13.28 -13.07
N ASP A 220 3.17 -12.44 -14.06
CA ASP A 220 1.98 -12.62 -14.90
C ASP A 220 1.98 -13.97 -15.64
N LYS A 221 3.13 -14.41 -16.11
CA LYS A 221 3.27 -15.71 -16.79
C LYS A 221 3.02 -16.89 -15.85
N GLU A 222 3.61 -16.87 -14.65
CA GLU A 222 3.50 -17.97 -13.68
C GLU A 222 2.13 -18.03 -13.00
N THR A 223 1.40 -16.90 -12.96
CA THR A 223 0.10 -16.78 -12.25
C THR A 223 -1.10 -16.63 -13.18
N ASP A 224 -0.92 -16.79 -14.50
CA ASP A 224 -1.96 -16.55 -15.52
C ASP A 224 -2.62 -15.16 -15.37
N GLN A 225 -1.79 -14.14 -15.09
CA GLN A 225 -2.18 -12.76 -14.87
C GLN A 225 -3.20 -12.55 -13.73
N SER A 226 -3.16 -13.39 -12.71
CA SER A 226 -4.12 -13.33 -11.60
C SER A 226 -4.09 -12.05 -10.77
N PRO A 227 -2.97 -11.33 -10.58
CA PRO A 227 -3.01 -10.01 -9.94
C PRO A 227 -3.86 -9.01 -10.75
N GLU A 228 -4.71 -8.24 -10.06
CA GLU A 228 -5.53 -7.19 -10.69
C GLU A 228 -4.68 -6.12 -11.36
N PHE A 229 -3.56 -5.76 -10.72
CA PHE A 229 -2.62 -4.75 -11.20
C PHE A 229 -1.29 -4.80 -10.44
N TYR A 230 -0.34 -4.02 -10.94
CA TYR A 230 0.89 -3.72 -10.23
C TYR A 230 0.99 -2.25 -9.85
N MET A 231 1.79 -1.96 -8.82
CA MET A 231 2.20 -0.62 -8.40
C MET A 231 3.71 -0.60 -8.13
N ILE A 232 4.23 0.60 -7.89
CA ILE A 232 5.58 0.80 -7.37
C ILE A 232 5.45 1.58 -6.06
N ASN A 233 6.09 1.12 -4.99
CA ASN A 233 6.09 1.85 -3.72
C ASN A 233 7.46 1.87 -3.06
N CYS A 234 7.55 2.70 -2.04
CA CYS A 234 8.75 2.82 -1.21
C CYS A 234 10.04 3.07 -2.01
N SER A 235 9.91 3.75 -3.14
CA SER A 235 10.97 4.20 -4.04
C SER A 235 10.69 5.65 -4.41
N HIS A 236 11.71 6.50 -4.43
CA HIS A 236 11.54 7.87 -4.92
C HIS A 236 11.36 7.89 -6.45
N PRO A 237 10.67 8.88 -7.06
CA PRO A 237 10.54 8.98 -8.52
C PRO A 237 11.85 8.78 -9.29
N PHE A 238 12.96 9.30 -8.80
CA PHE A 238 14.27 9.12 -9.42
C PHE A 238 14.80 7.68 -9.42
N GLU A 239 14.26 6.81 -8.56
CA GLU A 239 14.60 5.39 -8.55
C GLU A 239 13.74 4.59 -9.53
N TYR A 240 12.45 4.92 -9.70
CA TYR A 240 11.56 4.13 -10.54
C TYR A 240 11.33 4.68 -11.94
N GLU A 241 11.43 5.98 -12.18
CA GLU A 241 11.22 6.55 -13.52
C GLU A 241 12.14 5.96 -14.59
N PRO A 242 13.43 5.67 -14.31
CA PRO A 242 14.30 5.02 -15.29
C PRO A 242 13.88 3.58 -15.62
N ALA A 243 13.11 2.91 -14.75
CA ALA A 243 12.60 1.56 -14.98
C ALA A 243 11.30 1.53 -15.80
N ILE A 244 10.64 2.68 -15.96
CA ILE A 244 9.34 2.78 -16.65
C ILE A 244 9.59 3.14 -18.11
N GLU A 245 9.53 2.11 -18.96
CA GLU A 245 9.64 2.26 -20.41
C GLU A 245 8.26 2.14 -21.08
N PRO A 246 8.00 2.90 -22.17
CA PRO A 246 6.74 2.82 -22.89
C PRO A 246 6.67 1.52 -23.71
N ASP A 247 6.02 0.52 -23.14
CA ASP A 247 5.75 -0.78 -23.76
C ASP A 247 4.42 -1.33 -23.21
N ASP A 248 3.88 -2.41 -23.75
CA ASP A 248 2.57 -2.96 -23.39
C ASP A 248 2.46 -3.37 -21.92
N TRP A 249 3.53 -3.85 -21.32
CA TRP A 249 3.55 -4.27 -19.92
C TRP A 249 3.22 -3.14 -18.93
N ILE A 250 3.51 -1.87 -19.30
CA ILE A 250 3.26 -0.74 -18.41
C ILE A 250 1.76 -0.55 -18.12
N ASN A 251 0.88 -1.04 -18.99
CA ASN A 251 -0.57 -1.02 -18.78
C ASN A 251 -1.00 -1.87 -17.57
N ARG A 252 -0.14 -2.77 -17.09
CA ARG A 252 -0.34 -3.52 -15.87
C ARG A 252 -0.05 -2.70 -14.61
N VAL A 253 0.70 -1.59 -14.73
CA VAL A 253 1.06 -0.71 -13.61
C VAL A 253 0.02 0.39 -13.48
N ARG A 254 -0.80 0.35 -12.43
CA ARG A 254 -1.89 1.30 -12.22
C ARG A 254 -1.52 2.49 -11.35
N GLY A 255 -0.37 2.49 -10.68
CA GLY A 255 -0.02 3.62 -9.86
C GLY A 255 1.29 3.52 -9.10
N VAL A 256 1.53 4.55 -8.29
CA VAL A 256 2.73 4.65 -7.48
C VAL A 256 2.44 5.21 -6.08
N ARG A 257 3.25 4.80 -5.10
CA ARG A 257 3.29 5.33 -3.73
C ARG A 257 4.75 5.68 -3.38
N PRO A 258 5.24 6.85 -3.80
CA PRO A 258 6.64 7.21 -3.63
C PRO A 258 7.01 7.51 -2.18
N ASN A 259 8.31 7.35 -1.88
CA ASN A 259 8.94 7.97 -0.72
C ASN A 259 9.08 9.48 -0.92
N ALA A 260 9.02 10.24 0.18
CA ALA A 260 9.23 11.68 0.15
C ALA A 260 10.70 12.06 -0.14
N SER A 261 11.62 11.32 0.43
CA SER A 261 13.07 11.61 0.34
C SER A 261 13.74 10.98 -0.86
N LYS A 262 14.67 11.72 -1.47
CA LYS A 262 15.59 11.24 -2.52
C LYS A 262 16.74 10.38 -1.98
N MET A 263 16.87 10.29 -0.66
CA MET A 263 17.94 9.56 -0.01
C MET A 263 17.73 8.05 -0.14
N GLU A 264 18.82 7.32 -0.28
CA GLU A 264 18.82 5.86 -0.32
C GLU A 264 18.18 5.27 0.96
N LYS A 265 17.38 4.22 0.83
CA LYS A 265 16.51 3.66 1.89
C LYS A 265 17.25 3.24 3.15
N LEU A 266 18.38 2.53 3.00
CA LEU A 266 19.18 2.10 4.14
C LEU A 266 19.85 3.26 4.88
N ALA A 267 20.14 4.35 4.15
CA ALA A 267 20.64 5.58 4.76
C ALA A 267 19.53 6.29 5.54
N LEU A 268 18.30 6.35 4.99
CA LEU A 268 17.12 6.90 5.69
C LEU A 268 16.83 6.18 7.00
N CYS A 269 16.88 4.84 7.01
CA CYS A 269 16.65 4.05 8.23
C CYS A 269 17.66 4.35 9.36
N LYS A 270 18.84 4.87 9.03
CA LYS A 270 19.90 5.19 9.99
C LYS A 270 19.85 6.62 10.53
N LEU A 271 19.05 7.51 9.94
CA LEU A 271 19.02 8.92 10.33
C LEU A 271 18.43 9.18 11.72
N GLY A 272 17.50 8.34 12.17
CA GLY A 272 16.77 8.53 13.43
C GLY A 272 15.81 9.74 13.45
N HIS A 273 15.59 10.36 12.30
CA HIS A 273 14.59 11.42 12.09
C HIS A 273 14.00 11.29 10.68
N LEU A 274 12.86 11.94 10.45
CA LEU A 274 12.19 11.90 9.16
C LEU A 274 12.80 12.90 8.18
N GLU A 275 13.02 12.42 6.95
CA GLU A 275 13.29 13.26 5.78
C GLU A 275 12.02 13.38 4.94
N GLU A 276 11.39 14.53 5.02
CA GLU A 276 10.11 14.81 4.37
C GLU A 276 10.23 15.15 2.88
N GLY A 277 11.42 15.45 2.41
CA GLY A 277 11.61 15.98 1.06
C GLY A 277 10.85 17.29 0.82
N ASP A 278 10.42 17.49 -0.42
CA ASP A 278 9.59 18.63 -0.82
C ASP A 278 8.25 18.13 -1.40
N PRO A 279 7.11 18.40 -0.71
CA PRO A 279 5.79 17.99 -1.20
C PRO A 279 5.44 18.53 -2.59
N VAL A 280 5.85 19.76 -2.91
CA VAL A 280 5.55 20.38 -4.20
C VAL A 280 6.32 19.68 -5.31
N GLU A 281 7.63 19.45 -5.12
CA GLU A 281 8.45 18.72 -6.08
C GLU A 281 7.92 17.29 -6.28
N LEU A 282 7.56 16.59 -5.20
CA LEU A 282 7.00 15.23 -5.30
C LEU A 282 5.69 15.21 -6.07
N GLY A 283 4.81 16.20 -5.82
CA GLY A 283 3.57 16.37 -6.57
C GLY A 283 3.80 16.61 -8.06
N GLU A 284 4.76 17.48 -8.42
CA GLU A 284 5.12 17.74 -9.82
C GLU A 284 5.68 16.50 -10.53
N LEU A 285 6.53 15.72 -9.86
CA LEU A 285 7.06 14.46 -10.39
C LEU A 285 5.92 13.44 -10.66
N CYS A 286 5.00 13.26 -9.71
CA CYS A 286 3.83 12.42 -9.91
C CYS A 286 2.94 12.94 -11.06
N GLY A 287 2.71 14.25 -11.16
CA GLY A 287 1.97 14.87 -12.25
C GLY A 287 2.62 14.66 -13.62
N ASN A 288 3.95 14.70 -13.70
CA ASN A 288 4.68 14.36 -14.93
C ASN A 288 4.45 12.91 -15.35
N LEU A 289 4.47 11.99 -14.39
CA LEU A 289 4.19 10.58 -14.63
C LEU A 289 2.74 10.36 -15.08
N ALA A 290 1.77 11.01 -14.43
CA ALA A 290 0.35 10.92 -14.80
C ALA A 290 0.08 11.42 -16.23
N ARG A 291 0.72 12.50 -16.65
CA ARG A 291 0.62 13.00 -18.03
C ARG A 291 1.23 12.05 -19.05
N ARG A 292 2.32 11.37 -18.71
CA ARG A 292 3.00 10.41 -19.59
C ARG A 292 2.24 9.08 -19.66
N TYR A 293 1.60 8.68 -18.56
CA TYR A 293 0.86 7.41 -18.43
C TYR A 293 -0.57 7.65 -17.88
N PRO A 294 -1.49 8.19 -18.69
CA PRO A 294 -2.82 8.61 -18.24
C PRO A 294 -3.73 7.46 -17.80
N HIS A 295 -3.33 6.20 -18.03
CA HIS A 295 -4.02 5.03 -17.51
C HIS A 295 -3.74 4.79 -16.02
N MET A 296 -2.69 5.38 -15.43
CA MET A 296 -2.42 5.24 -14.01
C MET A 296 -3.47 6.01 -13.20
N ASP A 297 -4.18 5.30 -12.34
CA ASP A 297 -5.33 5.82 -11.61
C ASP A 297 -5.25 5.65 -10.08
N ILE A 298 -4.16 5.09 -9.54
CA ILE A 298 -3.94 4.90 -8.10
C ILE A 298 -2.70 5.67 -7.65
N TRP A 299 -2.89 6.66 -6.78
CA TRP A 299 -1.84 7.55 -6.30
C TRP A 299 -1.84 7.60 -4.78
N GLY A 300 -0.68 7.66 -4.17
CA GLY A 300 -0.54 7.75 -2.72
C GLY A 300 0.88 8.08 -2.33
N GLY A 301 1.23 7.79 -1.10
CA GLY A 301 2.58 7.98 -0.60
C GLY A 301 3.09 6.78 0.20
N CYS A 302 4.38 6.76 0.47
CA CYS A 302 5.05 5.82 1.34
C CYS A 302 5.91 6.58 2.36
N CYS A 303 7.03 6.05 2.81
CA CYS A 303 7.83 6.63 3.89
C CYS A 303 8.09 8.13 3.70
N GLY A 304 7.88 8.90 4.76
CA GLY A 304 8.11 10.35 4.79
C GLY A 304 6.99 11.20 4.21
N THR A 305 5.95 10.61 3.64
CA THR A 305 4.82 11.35 3.10
C THR A 305 3.65 11.41 4.08
N TRP A 306 2.91 12.51 4.07
CA TRP A 306 1.66 12.72 4.80
C TRP A 306 0.67 13.57 4.00
N ASN A 307 -0.37 14.09 4.65
CA ASN A 307 -1.46 14.79 3.98
C ASN A 307 -1.03 15.95 3.07
N SER A 308 0.04 16.70 3.40
CA SER A 308 0.55 17.77 2.52
C SER A 308 1.12 17.23 1.20
N HIS A 309 1.81 16.09 1.25
CA HIS A 309 2.30 15.41 0.04
C HIS A 309 1.15 14.88 -0.80
N LEU A 310 0.15 14.25 -0.15
CA LEU A 310 -1.03 13.75 -0.84
C LEU A 310 -1.84 14.88 -1.50
N ASP A 311 -1.91 16.07 -0.87
CA ASP A 311 -2.57 17.24 -1.43
C ASP A 311 -1.88 17.72 -2.71
N GLU A 312 -0.55 17.80 -2.71
CA GLU A 312 0.23 18.18 -3.89
C GLU A 312 0.20 17.09 -4.98
N ILE A 313 0.27 15.80 -4.60
CA ILE A 313 0.09 14.70 -5.56
C ILE A 313 -1.29 14.80 -6.22
N ALA A 314 -2.37 14.87 -5.43
CA ALA A 314 -3.74 14.95 -5.96
C ALA A 314 -3.93 16.15 -6.90
N LYS A 315 -3.42 17.33 -6.52
CA LYS A 315 -3.47 18.55 -7.32
C LYS A 315 -2.79 18.41 -8.68
N ASN A 316 -1.71 17.63 -8.78
CA ASN A 316 -0.91 17.52 -9.99
C ASN A 316 -1.31 16.32 -10.88
N VAL A 317 -1.90 15.24 -10.33
CA VAL A 317 -2.30 14.06 -11.10
C VAL A 317 -3.73 14.16 -11.65
N ILE A 318 -4.57 15.05 -11.11
CA ILE A 318 -5.87 15.38 -11.68
C ILE A 318 -5.60 16.23 -12.92
N VAL A 319 -5.42 15.56 -14.05
CA VAL A 319 -5.24 16.24 -15.34
C VAL A 319 -6.61 16.66 -15.85
N PRO A 320 -6.79 17.93 -16.27
CA PRO A 320 -8.06 18.41 -16.84
C PRO A 320 -8.39 17.77 -18.19
#